data_db8afa1c316a86c751c4ffa3e928d098
#
_entry.id   db8afa1c316a86c751c4ffa3e928d098
#
_cell.length_a   1.000
_cell.length_b   1.000
_cell.length_c   1.000
_cell.angle_alpha   90.00
_cell.angle_beta   90.00
_cell.angle_gamma   90.00
#
_symmetry.space_group_name_H-M   'P 1'
#
loop_
_entity.id
_entity.type
_entity.pdbx_description
1 polymer ?
#
loop_
_entity_poly.entity_id
_entity_poly.type
_entity_poly.pdbx_seq_one_letter_code
_entity_poly.pdbx_strand_id
1 'polypeptide(L)'
;QMEIESGRFYRAAASRSTDAAIRKLLGDLAEVEDHHERQAGNIEERHLAGGKREAEDDVAQRRFVLQIVQPGLVGLMDGSVSTLAPVFAAAFATHQSVNALLVGLAASIGAGISMGFAEALSDDGKISGRGTPVIRGLITGAMTTVGGIGHTLPYLIHNFWLATWVACVVVVVELAAISWIRWKYMDSNLVTAAIQVMFGGALVLACGVLIGSS
;
A
#
# COMPACT_ATOMS: atom_id res chain seq x y z
N GLN A 1 -23.18 9.41 9.75
CA GLN A 1 -22.35 9.84 10.92
C GLN A 1 -22.57 11.31 11.27
N MET A 2 -22.61 12.23 10.29
CA MET A 2 -22.86 13.68 10.55
C MET A 2 -24.20 13.93 11.25
N GLU A 3 -25.27 13.27 10.84
CA GLU A 3 -26.63 13.47 11.40
C GLU A 3 -26.71 13.04 12.88
N ILE A 4 -26.05 11.94 13.25
CA ILE A 4 -25.95 11.46 14.63
C ILE A 4 -25.23 12.48 15.52
N GLU A 5 -24.16 13.07 15.01
CA GLU A 5 -23.39 14.10 15.73
C GLU A 5 -24.19 15.39 15.86
N SER A 6 -24.93 15.80 14.80
CA SER A 6 -25.80 16.97 14.82
C SER A 6 -26.94 16.83 15.82
N GLY A 7 -27.64 15.70 15.84
CA GLY A 7 -28.73 15.44 16.80
C GLY A 7 -28.23 15.44 18.26
N ARG A 8 -27.05 14.88 18.53
CA ARG A 8 -26.42 14.95 19.86
C ARG A 8 -26.04 16.37 20.26
N PHE A 9 -25.51 17.14 19.32
CA PHE A 9 -25.14 18.53 19.54
C PHE A 9 -26.37 19.35 19.87
N TYR A 10 -27.47 19.25 19.11
CA TYR A 10 -28.71 20.00 19.38
C TYR A 10 -29.32 19.63 20.72
N ARG A 11 -29.36 18.38 21.13
CA ARG A 11 -29.80 17.96 22.49
C ARG A 11 -28.95 18.55 23.59
N ALA A 12 -27.64 18.52 23.43
CA ALA A 12 -26.72 19.09 24.40
C ALA A 12 -26.83 20.64 24.48
N ALA A 13 -27.05 21.30 23.35
CA ALA A 13 -27.28 22.75 23.31
C ALA A 13 -28.64 23.13 23.93
N ALA A 14 -29.71 22.37 23.64
CA ALA A 14 -31.02 22.56 24.25
C ALA A 14 -30.96 22.46 25.77
N SER A 15 -30.25 21.47 26.32
CA SER A 15 -30.13 21.29 27.76
C SER A 15 -29.38 22.43 28.51
N ARG A 16 -28.53 23.17 27.79
CA ARG A 16 -27.76 24.30 28.32
C ARG A 16 -28.45 25.65 28.17
N SER A 17 -29.48 25.74 27.30
CA SER A 17 -30.18 26.98 27.03
C SER A 17 -31.15 27.34 28.18
N THR A 18 -31.05 28.56 28.64
CA THR A 18 -31.98 29.13 29.65
C THR A 18 -33.23 29.72 28.99
N ASP A 19 -33.15 30.05 27.68
CA ASP A 19 -34.29 30.58 26.92
C ASP A 19 -35.21 29.45 26.46
N ALA A 20 -36.50 29.57 26.77
CA ALA A 20 -37.50 28.56 26.47
C ALA A 20 -37.75 28.41 24.96
N ALA A 21 -37.67 29.49 24.17
CA ALA A 21 -37.88 29.47 22.73
C ALA A 21 -36.70 28.80 22.01
N ILE A 22 -35.48 29.14 22.43
CA ILE A 22 -34.24 28.53 21.91
C ILE A 22 -34.19 27.04 22.28
N ARG A 23 -34.57 26.71 23.52
CA ARG A 23 -34.62 25.30 23.96
C ARG A 23 -35.57 24.45 23.09
N LYS A 24 -36.77 25.03 22.83
CA LYS A 24 -37.74 24.37 21.97
C LYS A 24 -37.22 24.19 20.56
N LEU A 25 -36.66 25.24 19.93
CA LEU A 25 -36.12 25.20 18.59
C LEU A 25 -35.02 24.12 18.45
N LEU A 26 -34.09 24.06 19.42
CA LEU A 26 -33.03 23.08 19.43
C LEU A 26 -33.55 21.65 19.66
N GLY A 27 -34.63 21.50 20.44
CA GLY A 27 -35.33 20.22 20.59
C GLY A 27 -35.98 19.76 19.29
N ASP A 28 -36.69 20.65 18.61
CA ASP A 28 -37.35 20.38 17.33
C ASP A 28 -36.32 20.00 16.28
N LEU A 29 -35.15 20.68 16.23
CA LEU A 29 -34.04 20.33 15.32
C LEU A 29 -33.47 18.93 15.64
N ALA A 30 -33.30 18.58 16.91
CA ALA A 30 -32.83 17.25 17.30
C ALA A 30 -33.81 16.13 16.88
N GLU A 31 -35.13 16.41 16.94
CA GLU A 31 -36.17 15.46 16.53
C GLU A 31 -36.18 15.26 15.00
N VAL A 32 -35.95 16.33 14.24
CA VAL A 32 -35.81 16.26 12.77
C VAL A 32 -34.60 15.40 12.38
N GLU A 33 -33.46 15.57 13.05
CA GLU A 33 -32.26 14.75 12.78
C GLU A 33 -32.50 13.27 13.12
N ASP A 34 -33.17 12.97 14.24
CA ASP A 34 -33.55 11.61 14.61
C ASP A 34 -34.54 10.99 13.60
N HIS A 35 -35.39 11.80 12.97
CA HIS A 35 -36.27 11.35 11.91
C HIS A 35 -35.51 11.04 10.62
N HIS A 36 -34.57 11.89 10.23
CA HIS A 36 -33.70 11.66 9.09
C HIS A 36 -32.85 10.40 9.27
N GLU A 37 -32.28 10.19 10.45
CA GLU A 37 -31.50 8.98 10.75
C GLU A 37 -32.35 7.71 10.61
N ARG A 38 -33.57 7.69 11.18
CA ARG A 38 -34.50 6.56 11.04
C ARG A 38 -34.92 6.35 9.57
N GLN A 39 -35.16 7.43 8.85
CA GLN A 39 -35.54 7.35 7.43
C GLN A 39 -34.39 6.82 6.58
N ALA A 40 -33.16 7.28 6.81
CA ALA A 40 -31.96 6.76 6.18
C ALA A 40 -31.75 5.27 6.49
N GLY A 41 -31.89 4.85 7.74
CA GLY A 41 -31.82 3.44 8.16
C GLY A 41 -32.88 2.56 7.49
N ASN A 42 -34.13 3.05 7.40
CA ASN A 42 -35.20 2.34 6.71
C ASN A 42 -34.98 2.21 5.20
N ILE A 43 -34.39 3.24 4.57
CA ILE A 43 -34.02 3.21 3.15
C ILE A 43 -32.86 2.23 2.95
N GLU A 44 -31.87 2.28 3.82
CA GLU A 44 -30.72 1.35 3.84
C GLU A 44 -31.23 -0.11 4.00
N GLU A 45 -32.10 -0.39 4.98
CA GLU A 45 -32.69 -1.72 5.14
C GLU A 45 -33.48 -2.18 3.90
N ARG A 46 -34.29 -1.31 3.30
CA ARG A 46 -35.10 -1.67 2.12
C ARG A 46 -34.28 -1.89 0.86
N HIS A 47 -33.22 -1.13 0.68
CA HIS A 47 -32.37 -1.20 -0.52
C HIS A 47 -31.19 -2.15 -0.37
N LEU A 48 -30.73 -2.43 0.88
CA LEU A 48 -29.61 -3.31 1.20
C LEU A 48 -30.05 -4.63 1.85
N ALA A 49 -31.34 -4.86 2.03
CA ALA A 49 -31.86 -6.10 2.60
C ALA A 49 -31.50 -7.30 1.69
N GLY A 50 -30.74 -8.23 2.26
CA GLY A 50 -30.50 -9.56 1.70
C GLY A 50 -29.49 -9.61 0.54
N GLY A 51 -28.21 -9.68 0.85
CA GLY A 51 -27.14 -10.03 -0.12
C GLY A 51 -26.58 -8.89 -0.96
N LYS A 52 -27.24 -7.74 -1.06
CA LYS A 52 -26.72 -6.60 -1.82
C LYS A 52 -25.56 -5.92 -1.12
N ARG A 53 -25.59 -5.80 0.21
CA ARG A 53 -24.52 -5.21 1.01
C ARG A 53 -23.26 -6.09 0.98
N GLU A 54 -23.43 -7.40 1.13
CA GLU A 54 -22.33 -8.36 0.98
C GLU A 54 -21.75 -8.32 -0.44
N ALA A 55 -22.60 -8.26 -1.47
CA ALA A 55 -22.15 -8.13 -2.85
C ALA A 55 -21.43 -6.79 -3.15
N GLU A 56 -21.87 -5.68 -2.54
CA GLU A 56 -21.20 -4.38 -2.66
C GLU A 56 -19.87 -4.37 -1.93
N ASP A 57 -19.80 -4.96 -0.74
CA ASP A 57 -18.55 -5.10 0.02
C ASP A 57 -17.54 -5.98 -0.73
N ASP A 58 -17.99 -7.09 -1.32
CA ASP A 58 -17.17 -7.99 -2.14
C ASP A 58 -16.62 -7.26 -3.38
N VAL A 59 -17.46 -6.47 -4.08
CA VAL A 59 -17.04 -5.68 -5.24
C VAL A 59 -16.03 -4.60 -4.83
N ALA A 60 -16.28 -3.91 -3.71
CA ALA A 60 -15.38 -2.88 -3.19
C ALA A 60 -14.03 -3.49 -2.77
N GLN A 61 -14.05 -4.63 -2.08
CA GLN A 61 -12.84 -5.36 -1.68
C GLN A 61 -12.06 -5.84 -2.89
N ARG A 62 -12.73 -6.45 -3.87
CA ARG A 62 -12.10 -6.90 -5.12
C ARG A 62 -11.46 -5.73 -5.86
N ARG A 63 -12.15 -4.60 -5.95
CA ARG A 63 -11.62 -3.40 -6.59
C ARG A 63 -10.39 -2.85 -5.84
N PHE A 64 -10.41 -2.83 -4.52
CA PHE A 64 -9.28 -2.44 -3.70
C PHE A 64 -8.06 -3.35 -3.95
N VAL A 65 -8.27 -4.67 -3.97
CA VAL A 65 -7.19 -5.61 -4.25
C VAL A 65 -6.61 -5.40 -5.65
N LEU A 66 -7.45 -5.28 -6.67
CA LEU A 66 -7.02 -5.14 -8.06
C LEU A 66 -6.35 -3.79 -8.37
N GLN A 67 -6.81 -2.71 -7.73
CA GLN A 67 -6.33 -1.35 -8.02
C GLN A 67 -5.18 -0.90 -7.12
N ILE A 68 -5.10 -1.41 -5.90
CA ILE A 68 -4.14 -0.95 -4.88
C ILE A 68 -3.17 -2.06 -4.50
N VAL A 69 -3.69 -3.20 -4.00
CA VAL A 69 -2.84 -4.23 -3.40
C VAL A 69 -1.98 -4.92 -4.45
N GLN A 70 -2.56 -5.37 -5.55
CA GLN A 70 -1.80 -6.05 -6.62
C GLN A 70 -0.73 -5.16 -7.25
N PRO A 71 -1.05 -3.94 -7.74
CA PRO A 71 -0.04 -3.04 -8.28
C PRO A 71 1.05 -2.68 -7.23
N GLY A 72 0.65 -2.44 -5.98
CA GLY A 72 1.58 -2.16 -4.91
C GLY A 72 2.52 -3.33 -4.61
N LEU A 73 1.99 -4.55 -4.58
CA LEU A 73 2.78 -5.76 -4.36
C LEU A 73 3.74 -6.04 -5.52
N VAL A 74 3.28 -5.88 -6.78
CA VAL A 74 4.13 -6.02 -7.97
C VAL A 74 5.27 -5.00 -7.92
N GLY A 75 4.96 -3.73 -7.60
CA GLY A 75 5.96 -2.70 -7.46
C GLY A 75 6.96 -2.99 -6.34
N LEU A 76 6.47 -3.35 -5.15
CA LEU A 76 7.34 -3.68 -4.02
C LEU A 76 8.27 -4.86 -4.34
N MET A 77 7.73 -5.92 -4.97
CA MET A 77 8.50 -7.09 -5.36
C MET A 77 9.56 -6.74 -6.41
N ASP A 78 9.19 -5.96 -7.42
CA ASP A 78 10.15 -5.51 -8.42
C ASP A 78 11.25 -4.64 -7.81
N GLY A 79 10.89 -3.63 -7.03
CA GLY A 79 11.85 -2.75 -6.36
C GLY A 79 12.81 -3.50 -5.44
N SER A 80 12.28 -4.42 -4.59
CA SER A 80 13.12 -5.19 -3.67
C SER A 80 14.01 -6.23 -4.35
N VAL A 81 13.67 -6.69 -5.56
CA VAL A 81 14.46 -7.73 -6.24
C VAL A 81 15.34 -7.14 -7.34
N SER A 82 14.79 -6.30 -8.23
CA SER A 82 15.54 -5.81 -9.41
C SER A 82 16.72 -4.91 -9.05
N THR A 83 16.64 -4.20 -7.92
CA THR A 83 17.72 -3.29 -7.49
C THR A 83 18.82 -3.98 -6.67
N LEU A 84 18.62 -5.24 -6.22
CA LEU A 84 19.64 -5.99 -5.48
C LEU A 84 20.95 -6.14 -6.29
N ALA A 85 20.85 -6.56 -7.54
CA ALA A 85 22.04 -6.80 -8.36
C ALA A 85 22.89 -5.53 -8.53
N PRO A 86 22.37 -4.38 -8.98
CA PRO A 86 23.18 -3.18 -9.12
C PRO A 86 23.72 -2.62 -7.79
N VAL A 87 22.94 -2.69 -6.70
CA VAL A 87 23.39 -2.23 -5.37
C VAL A 87 24.56 -3.07 -4.89
N PHE A 88 24.40 -4.41 -4.87
CA PHE A 88 25.45 -5.29 -4.35
C PHE A 88 26.64 -5.40 -5.31
N ALA A 89 26.44 -5.28 -6.63
CA ALA A 89 27.54 -5.17 -7.58
C ALA A 89 28.40 -3.93 -7.30
N ALA A 90 27.77 -2.75 -7.13
CA ALA A 90 28.48 -1.53 -6.79
C ALA A 90 29.17 -1.62 -5.41
N ALA A 91 28.48 -2.22 -4.44
CA ALA A 91 29.01 -2.43 -3.09
C ALA A 91 30.30 -3.27 -3.10
N PHE A 92 30.26 -4.43 -3.73
CA PHE A 92 31.39 -5.36 -3.75
C PHE A 92 32.51 -4.95 -4.70
N ALA A 93 32.18 -4.28 -5.83
CA ALA A 93 33.20 -3.76 -6.76
C ALA A 93 34.02 -2.62 -6.16
N THR A 94 33.40 -1.77 -5.32
CA THR A 94 34.05 -0.56 -4.83
C THR A 94 34.44 -0.60 -3.36
N HIS A 95 33.80 -1.46 -2.56
CA HIS A 95 33.87 -1.49 -1.09
C HIS A 95 33.60 -0.11 -0.45
N GLN A 96 32.81 0.73 -1.12
CA GLN A 96 32.44 2.07 -0.68
C GLN A 96 30.94 2.19 -0.53
N SER A 97 30.47 2.44 0.69
CA SER A 97 29.04 2.62 1.01
C SER A 97 28.39 3.71 0.16
N VAL A 98 29.10 4.81 -0.10
CA VAL A 98 28.57 5.94 -0.89
C VAL A 98 28.24 5.51 -2.33
N ASN A 99 29.09 4.71 -2.97
CA ASN A 99 28.84 4.24 -4.33
C ASN A 99 27.64 3.30 -4.40
N ALA A 100 27.52 2.38 -3.45
CA ALA A 100 26.36 1.51 -3.32
C ALA A 100 25.06 2.32 -3.09
N LEU A 101 25.13 3.36 -2.23
CA LEU A 101 23.99 4.26 -1.98
C LEU A 101 23.55 4.98 -3.25
N LEU A 102 24.49 5.61 -3.97
CA LEU A 102 24.16 6.40 -5.17
C LEU A 102 23.60 5.52 -6.29
N VAL A 103 24.21 4.35 -6.53
CA VAL A 103 23.71 3.38 -7.52
C VAL A 103 22.34 2.86 -7.11
N GLY A 104 22.15 2.53 -5.82
CA GLY A 104 20.88 2.05 -5.30
C GLY A 104 19.76 3.08 -5.42
N LEU A 105 20.00 4.33 -5.07
CA LEU A 105 19.02 5.41 -5.24
C LEU A 105 18.66 5.62 -6.71
N ALA A 106 19.65 5.68 -7.60
CA ALA A 106 19.43 5.85 -9.03
C ALA A 106 18.63 4.67 -9.62
N ALA A 107 18.99 3.44 -9.25
CA ALA A 107 18.29 2.23 -9.69
C ALA A 107 16.84 2.20 -9.16
N SER A 108 16.63 2.53 -7.87
CA SER A 108 15.30 2.51 -7.25
C SER A 108 14.35 3.54 -7.86
N ILE A 109 14.81 4.76 -8.06
CA ILE A 109 14.02 5.83 -8.67
C ILE A 109 13.75 5.51 -10.15
N GLY A 110 14.77 5.08 -10.89
CA GLY A 110 14.64 4.70 -12.29
C GLY A 110 13.66 3.54 -12.51
N ALA A 111 13.78 2.48 -11.70
CA ALA A 111 12.86 1.35 -11.72
C ALA A 111 11.43 1.80 -11.36
N GLY A 112 11.26 2.64 -10.35
CA GLY A 112 9.95 3.17 -9.95
C GLY A 112 9.27 3.96 -11.06
N ILE A 113 9.99 4.83 -11.75
CA ILE A 113 9.46 5.57 -12.89
C ILE A 113 9.07 4.59 -14.01
N SER A 114 9.96 3.67 -14.37
CA SER A 114 9.73 2.69 -15.44
C SER A 114 8.51 1.81 -15.16
N MET A 115 8.44 1.22 -13.97
CA MET A 115 7.32 0.35 -13.56
C MET A 115 6.00 1.11 -13.44
N GLY A 116 6.05 2.36 -12.98
CA GLY A 116 4.88 3.23 -12.92
C GLY A 116 4.29 3.49 -14.31
N PHE A 117 5.13 3.81 -15.28
CA PHE A 117 4.70 3.96 -16.68
C PHE A 117 4.23 2.64 -17.30
N ALA A 118 4.98 1.55 -17.09
CA ALA A 118 4.62 0.23 -17.62
C ALA A 118 3.23 -0.20 -17.12
N GLU A 119 2.93 -0.06 -15.83
CA GLU A 119 1.63 -0.39 -15.27
C GLU A 119 0.52 0.55 -15.76
N ALA A 120 0.79 1.87 -15.83
CA ALA A 120 -0.21 2.85 -16.32
C ALA A 120 -0.59 2.63 -17.79
N LEU A 121 0.34 2.13 -18.61
CA LEU A 121 0.14 1.90 -20.03
C LEU A 121 -0.27 0.45 -20.37
N SER A 122 -0.31 -0.46 -19.39
CA SER A 122 -0.57 -1.89 -19.63
C SER A 122 -1.99 -2.19 -20.07
N ASP A 123 -2.99 -1.52 -19.48
CA ASP A 123 -4.40 -1.66 -19.84
C ASP A 123 -5.21 -0.44 -19.35
N ASP A 124 -6.35 -0.15 -20.02
CA ASP A 124 -7.24 0.97 -19.66
C ASP A 124 -8.15 0.67 -18.47
N GLY A 125 -8.11 -0.53 -17.92
CA GLY A 125 -8.89 -0.97 -16.77
C GLY A 125 -10.37 -1.26 -17.05
N LYS A 126 -10.87 -1.00 -18.25
CA LYS A 126 -12.30 -1.14 -18.59
C LYS A 126 -12.71 -2.62 -18.70
N ILE A 127 -11.90 -3.42 -19.37
CA ILE A 127 -12.16 -4.85 -19.57
C ILE A 127 -11.71 -5.65 -18.36
N SER A 128 -10.54 -5.32 -17.81
CA SER A 128 -9.95 -6.06 -16.69
C SER A 128 -10.62 -5.80 -15.34
N GLY A 129 -11.38 -4.71 -15.21
CA GLY A 129 -11.96 -4.27 -13.94
C GLY A 129 -10.93 -3.81 -12.92
N ARG A 130 -9.67 -3.60 -13.31
CA ARG A 130 -8.54 -3.23 -12.43
C ARG A 130 -8.54 -1.75 -12.00
N GLY A 131 -9.56 -0.99 -12.37
CA GLY A 131 -9.71 0.42 -12.00
C GLY A 131 -8.83 1.36 -12.83
N THR A 132 -8.49 2.52 -12.27
CA THR A 132 -7.85 3.62 -13.00
C THR A 132 -6.37 3.36 -13.27
N PRO A 133 -5.91 3.35 -14.55
CA PRO A 133 -4.52 3.06 -14.92
C PRO A 133 -3.49 3.96 -14.24
N VAL A 134 -3.78 5.27 -14.15
CA VAL A 134 -2.89 6.25 -13.53
C VAL A 134 -2.67 5.95 -12.04
N ILE A 135 -3.74 5.59 -11.32
CA ILE A 135 -3.63 5.24 -9.90
C ILE A 135 -2.78 3.98 -9.72
N ARG A 136 -3.02 2.94 -10.53
CA ARG A 136 -2.21 1.72 -10.50
C ARG A 136 -0.73 2.02 -10.78
N GLY A 137 -0.46 2.81 -11.82
CA GLY A 137 0.90 3.21 -12.17
C GLY A 137 1.60 3.99 -11.07
N LEU A 138 0.93 4.96 -10.44
CA LEU A 138 1.47 5.70 -9.30
C LEU A 138 1.79 4.79 -8.12
N ILE A 139 0.91 3.86 -7.81
CA ILE A 139 1.11 2.91 -6.71
C ILE A 139 2.27 1.97 -7.02
N THR A 140 2.29 1.37 -8.21
CA THR A 140 3.38 0.49 -8.63
C THR A 140 4.71 1.22 -8.60
N GLY A 141 4.81 2.39 -9.22
CA GLY A 141 6.04 3.17 -9.24
C GLY A 141 6.52 3.59 -7.85
N ALA A 142 5.61 4.07 -7.00
CA ALA A 142 5.94 4.45 -5.63
C ALA A 142 6.44 3.24 -4.82
N MET A 143 5.76 2.10 -4.92
CA MET A 143 6.14 0.89 -4.19
C MET A 143 7.42 0.26 -4.72
N THR A 144 7.70 0.33 -6.04
CA THR A 144 8.99 -0.06 -6.62
C THR A 144 10.12 0.81 -6.05
N THR A 145 9.92 2.12 -6.01
CA THR A 145 10.90 3.04 -5.42
C THR A 145 11.16 2.74 -3.95
N VAL A 146 10.09 2.53 -3.16
CA VAL A 146 10.20 2.21 -1.72
C VAL A 146 10.93 0.89 -1.50
N GLY A 147 10.59 -0.16 -2.27
CA GLY A 147 11.26 -1.46 -2.18
C GLY A 147 12.76 -1.38 -2.48
N GLY A 148 13.15 -0.63 -3.52
CA GLY A 148 14.56 -0.47 -3.85
C GLY A 148 15.34 0.43 -2.88
N ILE A 149 14.70 1.47 -2.34
CA ILE A 149 15.32 2.35 -1.35
C ILE A 149 15.54 1.63 -0.02
N GLY A 150 14.64 0.74 0.39
CA GLY A 150 14.69 0.09 1.69
C GLY A 150 16.04 -0.53 2.02
N HIS A 151 16.55 -1.43 1.19
CA HIS A 151 17.86 -2.07 1.37
C HIS A 151 19.05 -1.22 0.87
N THR A 152 18.78 -0.07 0.24
CA THR A 152 19.80 0.90 -0.15
C THR A 152 20.17 1.83 1.01
N LEU A 153 19.20 2.23 1.86
CA LEU A 153 19.42 3.15 2.99
C LEU A 153 20.49 2.71 3.99
N PRO A 154 20.69 1.42 4.30
CA PRO A 154 21.78 0.99 5.17
C PRO A 154 23.16 1.48 4.73
N TYR A 155 23.38 1.75 3.45
CA TYR A 155 24.64 2.28 2.94
C TYR A 155 24.90 3.77 3.29
N LEU A 156 24.00 4.41 4.02
CA LEU A 156 24.30 5.65 4.77
C LEU A 156 25.30 5.40 5.93
N ILE A 157 25.43 4.17 6.38
CA ILE A 157 26.41 3.76 7.38
C ILE A 157 27.79 3.77 6.73
N HIS A 158 28.74 4.50 7.31
CA HIS A 158 30.10 4.62 6.77
C HIS A 158 30.89 3.32 6.77
N ASN A 159 30.63 2.43 7.75
CA ASN A 159 31.26 1.12 7.81
C ASN A 159 30.63 0.19 6.77
N PHE A 160 31.40 -0.13 5.73
CA PHE A 160 30.95 -0.95 4.60
C PHE A 160 30.37 -2.31 5.02
N TRP A 161 31.07 -3.04 5.86
CA TRP A 161 30.63 -4.36 6.28
C TRP A 161 29.34 -4.32 7.11
N LEU A 162 29.26 -3.34 8.02
CA LEU A 162 28.05 -3.15 8.83
C LEU A 162 26.87 -2.76 7.93
N ALA A 163 27.08 -1.82 6.99
CA ALA A 163 26.07 -1.41 6.02
C ALA A 163 25.54 -2.59 5.21
N THR A 164 26.45 -3.43 4.70
CA THR A 164 26.11 -4.61 3.89
C THR A 164 25.33 -5.66 4.71
N TRP A 165 25.72 -5.93 5.94
CA TRP A 165 24.97 -6.84 6.80
C TRP A 165 23.57 -6.32 7.12
N VAL A 166 23.44 -5.04 7.44
CA VAL A 166 22.12 -4.42 7.67
C VAL A 166 21.30 -4.45 6.41
N ALA A 167 21.86 -4.17 5.23
CA ALA A 167 21.16 -4.27 3.95
C ALA A 167 20.62 -5.69 3.70
N CYS A 168 21.42 -6.74 3.96
CA CYS A 168 20.98 -8.13 3.85
C CYS A 168 19.80 -8.44 4.79
N VAL A 169 19.82 -7.93 6.02
CA VAL A 169 18.71 -8.11 6.98
C VAL A 169 17.46 -7.42 6.47
N VAL A 170 17.58 -6.18 5.95
CA VAL A 170 16.45 -5.44 5.35
C VAL A 170 15.85 -6.20 4.18
N VAL A 171 16.67 -6.75 3.27
CA VAL A 171 16.20 -7.59 2.16
C VAL A 171 15.36 -8.77 2.67
N VAL A 172 15.83 -9.48 3.68
CA VAL A 172 15.07 -10.62 4.24
C VAL A 172 13.73 -10.17 4.80
N VAL A 173 13.69 -9.03 5.48
CA VAL A 173 12.44 -8.45 6.02
C VAL A 173 11.50 -8.04 4.89
N GLU A 174 12.00 -7.40 3.84
CA GLU A 174 11.21 -7.03 2.65
C GLU A 174 10.60 -8.25 1.97
N LEU A 175 11.40 -9.29 1.71
CA LEU A 175 10.94 -10.53 1.07
C LEU A 175 9.92 -11.29 1.95
N ALA A 176 10.09 -11.26 3.27
CA ALA A 176 9.13 -11.84 4.21
C ALA A 176 7.80 -11.05 4.20
N ALA A 177 7.86 -9.71 4.18
CA ALA A 177 6.68 -8.85 4.08
C ALA A 177 5.91 -9.08 2.76
N ILE A 178 6.62 -9.17 1.63
CA ILE A 178 6.03 -9.49 0.32
C ILE A 178 5.32 -10.86 0.37
N SER A 179 5.96 -11.87 0.94
CA SER A 179 5.41 -13.22 1.06
C SER A 179 4.15 -13.24 1.92
N TRP A 180 4.14 -12.47 3.03
CA TRP A 180 2.99 -12.32 3.91
C TRP A 180 1.80 -11.61 3.23
N ILE A 181 2.06 -10.51 2.48
CA ILE A 181 1.03 -9.79 1.73
C ILE A 181 0.42 -10.70 0.66
N ARG A 182 1.24 -11.46 -0.07
CA ARG A 182 0.77 -12.44 -1.07
C ARG A 182 -0.15 -13.50 -0.42
N TRP A 183 0.26 -14.04 0.69
CA TRP A 183 -0.57 -15.01 1.42
C TRP A 183 -1.91 -14.41 1.86
N LYS A 184 -1.90 -13.18 2.39
CA LYS A 184 -3.09 -12.54 2.94
C LYS A 184 -4.11 -12.11 1.89
N TYR A 185 -3.67 -11.69 0.71
CA TYR A 185 -4.52 -11.04 -0.29
C TYR A 185 -4.64 -11.77 -1.63
N MET A 186 -3.91 -12.84 -1.87
CA MET A 186 -3.79 -13.48 -3.19
C MET A 186 -3.99 -15.00 -3.16
N ASP A 187 -4.75 -15.56 -2.23
CA ASP A 187 -5.05 -17.00 -2.12
C ASP A 187 -3.83 -17.93 -2.35
N SER A 188 -2.64 -17.46 -2.01
CA SER A 188 -1.40 -18.21 -2.20
C SER A 188 -0.98 -18.90 -0.91
N ASN A 189 -0.42 -20.12 -1.03
CA ASN A 189 0.18 -20.77 0.14
C ASN A 189 1.43 -19.99 0.59
N LEU A 190 1.48 -19.60 1.87
CA LEU A 190 2.58 -18.81 2.43
C LEU A 190 3.96 -19.42 2.17
N VAL A 191 4.09 -20.75 2.35
CA VAL A 191 5.36 -21.46 2.15
C VAL A 191 5.80 -21.39 0.70
N THR A 192 4.89 -21.63 -0.24
CA THR A 192 5.19 -21.56 -1.68
C THR A 192 5.56 -20.13 -2.09
N ALA A 193 4.82 -19.13 -1.61
CA ALA A 193 5.11 -17.73 -1.86
C ALA A 193 6.49 -17.33 -1.31
N ALA A 194 6.81 -17.74 -0.08
CA ALA A 194 8.10 -17.47 0.55
C ALA A 194 9.26 -18.12 -0.22
N ILE A 195 9.15 -19.40 -0.58
CA ILE A 195 10.18 -20.09 -1.35
C ILE A 195 10.43 -19.40 -2.69
N GLN A 196 9.38 -19.06 -3.44
CA GLN A 196 9.51 -18.40 -4.75
C GLN A 196 10.20 -17.03 -4.65
N VAL A 197 9.76 -16.21 -3.70
CA VAL A 197 10.28 -14.85 -3.52
C VAL A 197 11.72 -14.88 -3.01
N MET A 198 12.01 -15.71 -2.01
CA MET A 198 13.35 -15.83 -1.44
C MET A 198 14.35 -16.44 -2.44
N PHE A 199 13.93 -17.45 -3.21
CA PHE A 199 14.77 -18.04 -4.26
C PHE A 199 15.12 -17.01 -5.33
N GLY A 200 14.12 -16.25 -5.83
CA GLY A 200 14.35 -15.18 -6.79
C GLY A 200 15.30 -14.10 -6.25
N GLY A 201 15.08 -13.63 -5.03
CA GLY A 201 15.94 -12.66 -4.37
C GLY A 201 17.38 -13.17 -4.17
N ALA A 202 17.53 -14.43 -3.75
CA ALA A 202 18.85 -15.06 -3.59
C ALA A 202 19.61 -15.16 -4.91
N LEU A 203 18.94 -15.51 -6.01
CA LEU A 203 19.57 -15.56 -7.33
C LEU A 203 20.08 -14.18 -7.77
N VAL A 204 19.25 -13.14 -7.63
CA VAL A 204 19.62 -11.78 -8.04
C VAL A 204 20.73 -11.22 -7.15
N LEU A 205 20.67 -11.48 -5.83
CA LEU A 205 21.74 -11.13 -4.91
C LEU A 205 23.07 -11.81 -5.29
N ALA A 206 23.01 -13.11 -5.59
CA ALA A 206 24.20 -13.86 -6.02
C ALA A 206 24.78 -13.29 -7.31
N CYS A 207 23.95 -12.94 -8.29
CA CYS A 207 24.40 -12.26 -9.51
C CYS A 207 25.11 -10.93 -9.21
N GLY A 208 24.53 -10.11 -8.33
CA GLY A 208 25.13 -8.83 -7.94
C GLY A 208 26.51 -9.02 -7.27
N VAL A 209 26.60 -9.94 -6.33
CA VAL A 209 27.88 -10.24 -5.65
C VAL A 209 28.92 -10.80 -6.62
N LEU A 210 28.56 -11.74 -7.49
CA LEU A 210 29.47 -12.31 -8.48
C LEU A 210 30.02 -11.27 -9.46
N ILE A 211 29.14 -10.39 -9.96
CA ILE A 211 29.54 -9.31 -10.87
C ILE A 211 30.44 -8.30 -10.14
N GLY A 212 30.11 -7.97 -8.90
CA GLY A 212 30.90 -6.99 -8.14
C GLY A 212 32.24 -7.53 -7.62
N SER A 213 32.41 -8.86 -7.52
CA SER A 213 33.65 -9.48 -7.05
C SER A 213 34.57 -9.96 -8.17
N SER A 214 34.17 -9.80 -9.43
CA SER A 214 34.99 -10.12 -10.62
C SER A 214 35.93 -8.97 -10.98
#